data_43468f847760b7f02bb30eda94dd1c89
#
_entry.id   43468f847760b7f02bb30eda94dd1c89
#
_cell.length_a   1.000
_cell.length_b   1.000
_cell.length_c   1.000
_cell.angle_alpha   90.00
_cell.angle_beta   90.00
_cell.angle_gamma   90.00
#
_symmetry.space_group_name_H-M   'P 1'
#
loop_
_entity.id
_entity.type
_entity.pdbx_description
1 polymer ?
#
loop_
_entity_poly.entity_id
_entity_poly.type
_entity_poly.pdbx_seq_one_letter_code
_entity_poly.pdbx_strand_id
1 'polypeptide(L)' 'MYKKGDKIIGVFGAMFPIEEGEIISVDYDMKLDGAYAVDVLFHEDGAVKKIMSSEIDDAVGKLSPVGYYTEEAYYAR' A
#
# COMPACT_ATOMS: atom_id res chain seq x y z
N MET A 1 -7.61 4.57 9.91
CA MET A 1 -6.16 4.80 9.74
C MET A 1 -5.46 3.46 9.57
N TYR A 2 -4.39 3.44 8.78
CA TYR A 2 -3.61 2.21 8.59
C TYR A 2 -2.84 1.86 9.86
N LYS A 3 -2.56 0.58 10.04
CA LYS A 3 -1.85 0.07 11.22
C LYS A 3 -0.97 -1.10 10.83
N LYS A 4 -0.03 -1.42 11.70
CA LYS A 4 0.84 -2.60 11.55
C LYS A 4 -0.01 -3.85 11.35
N GLY A 5 0.35 -4.65 10.35
CA GLY A 5 -0.35 -5.88 9.99
C GLY A 5 -1.34 -5.72 8.85
N ASP A 6 -1.71 -4.49 8.48
CA ASP A 6 -2.60 -4.27 7.34
C ASP A 6 -1.93 -4.75 6.05
N LYS A 7 -2.71 -5.41 5.19
CA LYS A 7 -2.20 -5.98 3.94
C LYS A 7 -2.32 -4.97 2.80
N ILE A 8 -1.25 -4.87 2.01
CA ILE A 8 -1.14 -3.93 0.89
C ILE A 8 -0.81 -4.72 -0.37
N ILE A 9 -1.41 -4.31 -1.47
CA ILE A 9 -1.11 -4.86 -2.80
C ILE A 9 -0.42 -3.77 -3.62
N GLY A 10 0.73 -4.09 -4.19
CA GLY A 10 1.42 -3.22 -5.13
C GLY A 10 1.19 -3.67 -6.56
N VAL A 11 0.77 -2.74 -7.42
CA VAL A 11 0.55 -2.98 -8.85
C VAL A 11 1.51 -2.08 -9.62
N PHE A 12 2.41 -2.68 -10.38
CA PHE A 12 3.51 -1.93 -11.03
C PHE A 12 3.39 -1.88 -12.55
N GLY A 13 2.32 -2.45 -13.10
CA GLY A 13 2.02 -2.42 -14.53
C GLY A 13 1.47 -3.77 -15.00
N ALA A 14 0.89 -3.77 -16.20
CA ALA A 14 0.24 -4.98 -16.76
C ALA A 14 1.22 -6.12 -17.04
N MET A 15 2.50 -5.79 -17.24
CA MET A 15 3.55 -6.77 -17.54
C MET A 15 4.21 -7.35 -16.29
N PHE A 16 3.86 -6.85 -15.11
CA PHE A 16 4.48 -7.27 -13.86
C PHE A 16 3.44 -7.93 -12.97
N PRO A 17 3.81 -9.00 -12.24
CA PRO A 17 2.91 -9.58 -11.25
C PRO A 17 2.65 -8.57 -10.13
N ILE A 18 1.51 -8.70 -9.50
CA ILE A 18 1.24 -7.92 -8.30
C ILE A 18 2.17 -8.37 -7.18
N GLU A 19 2.48 -7.45 -6.27
CA GLU A 19 3.27 -7.78 -5.08
C GLU A 19 2.42 -7.65 -3.85
N GLU A 20 2.48 -8.65 -2.98
CA GLU A 20 1.78 -8.63 -1.71
C GLU A 20 2.72 -8.17 -0.61
N GLY A 21 2.24 -7.28 0.23
CA GLY A 21 3.01 -6.76 1.35
C GLY A 21 2.15 -6.55 2.58
N GLU A 22 2.81 -6.15 3.65
CA GLU A 22 2.11 -5.75 4.86
C GLU A 22 2.81 -4.57 5.52
N ILE A 23 2.03 -3.76 6.20
CA ILE A 23 2.56 -2.63 6.96
C ILE A 23 3.27 -3.15 8.20
N ILE A 24 4.53 -2.82 8.35
CA ILE A 24 5.35 -3.23 9.50
C ILE A 24 5.55 -2.12 10.50
N SER A 25 5.39 -0.86 10.10
CA SER A 25 5.43 0.27 11.00
C SER A 25 4.68 1.45 10.40
N VAL A 26 4.24 2.35 11.26
CA VAL A 26 3.53 3.57 10.86
C VAL A 26 4.14 4.73 11.62
N ASP A 27 4.45 5.80 10.89
CA ASP A 27 4.97 7.04 11.48
C ASP A 27 3.91 8.14 11.32
N TYR A 28 3.10 8.31 12.37
CA TYR A 28 2.04 9.32 12.37
C TYR A 28 2.56 10.74 12.54
N ASP A 29 3.82 10.89 12.95
CA ASP A 29 4.45 12.21 13.12
C ASP A 29 5.02 12.74 11.81
N MET A 30 5.35 11.88 10.86
CA MET A 30 5.81 12.28 9.54
C MET A 30 4.60 12.56 8.66
N LYS A 31 4.18 13.82 8.62
CA LYS A 31 2.99 14.23 7.89
C LYS A 31 3.34 15.17 6.74
N LEU A 32 2.69 14.96 5.62
CA LEU A 32 2.75 15.86 4.47
C LEU A 32 1.33 15.98 3.91
N ASP A 33 0.77 17.19 3.95
CA ASP A 33 -0.60 17.46 3.51
C ASP A 33 -1.64 16.54 4.17
N GLY A 34 -1.46 16.27 5.45
CA GLY A 34 -2.36 15.41 6.21
C GLY A 34 -2.10 13.92 6.09
N ALA A 35 -1.23 13.51 5.16
CA ALA A 35 -0.84 12.12 5.04
C ALA A 35 0.30 11.78 6.01
N TYR A 36 0.37 10.52 6.42
CA TYR A 36 1.44 10.00 7.27
C TYR A 36 2.17 8.88 6.53
N ALA A 37 3.37 8.54 6.99
CA ALA A 37 4.20 7.54 6.34
C ALA A 37 3.93 6.15 6.91
N VAL A 38 3.94 5.15 6.04
CA VAL A 38 3.90 3.74 6.43
C VAL A 38 5.06 3.01 5.78
N ASP A 39 5.63 2.03 6.49
CA ASP A 39 6.64 1.14 5.92
C ASP A 39 5.97 -0.19 5.57
N VAL A 40 6.09 -0.58 4.31
CA VAL A 40 5.48 -1.80 3.79
C VAL A 40 6.58 -2.78 3.43
N LEU A 41 6.50 -3.98 4.01
CA LEU A 41 7.38 -5.09 3.65
C LEU A 41 6.70 -5.89 2.56
N PHE A 42 7.32 -5.93 1.37
CA PHE A 42 6.85 -6.75 0.26
C PHE A 42 7.48 -8.13 0.36
N HIS A 43 6.63 -9.16 0.33
CA HIS A 43 7.04 -10.52 0.68
C HIS A 43 7.94 -11.19 -0.36
N GLU A 44 7.79 -10.82 -1.63
CA GLU A 44 8.49 -11.50 -2.70
C GLU A 44 10.01 -11.35 -2.61
N ASP A 45 10.47 -10.13 -2.40
CA ASP A 45 11.91 -9.84 -2.34
C ASP A 45 12.38 -9.37 -0.96
N GLY A 46 11.49 -9.26 0.00
CA GLY A 46 11.80 -8.76 1.34
C GLY A 46 12.09 -7.26 1.38
N ALA A 47 11.80 -6.52 0.32
CA ALA A 47 12.04 -5.08 0.29
C ALA A 47 11.07 -4.34 1.17
N VAL A 48 11.56 -3.31 1.87
CA VAL A 48 10.75 -2.41 2.66
C VAL A 48 10.69 -1.07 1.93
N LYS A 49 9.47 -0.59 1.68
CA LYS A 49 9.25 0.70 1.03
C LYS A 49 8.47 1.62 1.94
N LYS A 50 8.92 2.85 2.04
CA LYS A 50 8.19 3.90 2.76
C LYS A 50 7.20 4.54 1.80
N ILE A 51 5.93 4.52 2.16
CA ILE A 51 4.83 4.98 1.32
C ILE A 51 3.99 5.95 2.15
N MET A 52 3.52 7.03 1.53
CA MET A 52 2.58 7.92 2.22
C MET A 52 1.19 7.32 2.20
N SER A 53 0.44 7.53 3.27
CA SER A 53 -0.93 6.99 3.40
C SER A 53 -1.84 7.43 2.25
N SER A 54 -1.60 8.61 1.68
CA SER A 54 -2.35 9.12 0.53
C SER A 54 -2.09 8.36 -0.77
N GLU A 55 -1.00 7.60 -0.85
CA GLU A 55 -0.67 6.79 -2.02
C GLU A 55 -1.39 5.44 -2.03
N ILE A 56 -2.05 5.08 -0.94
CA ILE A 56 -2.75 3.81 -0.82
C ILE A 56 -4.22 4.06 -1.09
N ASP A 57 -4.77 3.35 -2.08
CA ASP A 57 -6.18 3.43 -2.43
C ASP A 57 -6.96 2.37 -1.64
N ASP A 58 -7.89 2.82 -0.83
CA ASP A 58 -8.77 1.95 -0.05
C ASP A 58 -10.21 1.94 -0.59
N ALA A 59 -10.47 2.62 -1.70
CA ALA A 59 -11.79 2.72 -2.28
C ALA A 59 -12.04 1.63 -3.32
N VAL A 60 -13.04 0.80 -3.07
CA VAL A 60 -13.47 -0.24 -4.01
C VAL A 60 -13.92 0.40 -5.33
N GLY A 61 -13.46 -0.17 -6.44
CA GLY A 61 -13.89 0.25 -7.77
C GLY A 61 -13.13 1.44 -8.34
N LYS A 62 -12.15 1.98 -7.62
CA LYS A 62 -11.34 3.11 -8.08
C LYS A 62 -9.92 2.70 -8.41
N LEU A 63 -9.74 1.51 -8.94
CA LEU A 63 -8.39 1.00 -9.22
C LEU A 63 -7.82 1.64 -10.48
N SER A 64 -6.64 2.22 -10.35
CA SER A 64 -5.83 2.61 -11.49
C SER A 64 -4.88 1.45 -11.84
N PRO A 65 -4.27 1.46 -13.05
CA PRO A 65 -3.40 0.33 -13.46
C PRO A 65 -2.14 0.19 -12.62
N VAL A 66 -1.67 1.27 -11.98
CA VAL A 66 -0.42 1.28 -11.20
C VAL A 66 -0.69 1.99 -9.88
N GLY A 67 -0.19 1.42 -8.79
CA GLY A 67 -0.30 2.05 -7.49
C GLY A 67 -0.35 1.04 -6.36
N TYR A 68 -0.66 1.54 -5.17
CA TYR A 68 -0.77 0.73 -3.98
C TYR A 68 -2.23 0.71 -3.53
N TYR A 69 -2.69 -0.46 -3.12
CA TYR A 69 -4.09 -0.67 -2.72
C TYR A 69 -4.13 -1.44 -1.43
N THR A 70 -5.20 -1.24 -0.64
CA THR A 70 -5.49 -2.20 0.41
C THR A 70 -5.86 -3.54 -0.26
N GLU A 71 -5.55 -4.64 0.41
CA GLU A 71 -5.92 -5.96 -0.09
C GLU A 71 -7.42 -6.05 -0.36
N GLU A 72 -8.20 -5.49 0.56
CA GLU A 72 -9.67 -5.47 0.45
C GLU A 72 -10.13 -4.74 -0.80
N ALA A 73 -9.60 -3.54 -1.06
CA ALA A 73 -9.96 -2.76 -2.24
C ALA A 73 -9.55 -3.47 -3.53
N TYR A 74 -8.38 -4.08 -3.55
CA TYR A 74 -7.88 -4.74 -4.75
C TYR A 74 -8.73 -5.96 -5.13
N TYR A 75 -9.05 -6.81 -4.15
CA TYR A 75 -9.78 -8.05 -4.43
C TYR A 75 -11.30 -7.89 -4.50
N ALA A 76 -11.84 -6.76 -4.10
CA ALA A 76 -13.28 -6.52 -4.09
C ALA A 76 -13.82 -5.91 -5.39
N ARG A 77 -13.00 -5.77 -6.41
CA ARG A 77 -13.43 -5.20 -7.68
C ARG A 77 -14.18 -6.20 -8.57
#